data_80688394ed75f3e95d44e03c602c7477
#
_entry.id   80688394ed75f3e95d44e03c602c7477
#
_cell.length_a   1.000
_cell.length_b   1.000
_cell.length_c   1.000
_cell.angle_alpha   90.00
_cell.angle_beta   90.00
_cell.angle_gamma   90.00
#
_symmetry.space_group_name_H-M   'P 1'
#
loop_
_entity.id
_entity.type
_entity.pdbx_description
1 polymer ?
#
loop_
_entity_poly.entity_id
_entity_poly.type
_entity_poly.pdbx_seq_one_letter_code
_entity_poly.pdbx_strand_id
1 'polypeptide(L)'
;MLLFSNQNIGPSLKKSFTETFSLKISEDKVPRNSPYFTFNGDKLSLHLNNIMDSSEEKKPSKMPSPSPLSFDFIDTCKRIKPGPKNQRKKDPLLKALTIKKNNDEGPIRLIDATCGTGKDSLFFIKQGIKTLAYERSPYLAPLLWDAKRRASADPELG
;
A
#
# COMPACT_ATOMS: atom_id res chain seq x y z
N MET A 1 -1.82 -13.05 11.76
CA MET A 1 -0.89 -11.92 11.66
C MET A 1 -1.13 -10.97 12.82
N LEU A 2 -0.11 -10.27 13.32
CA LEU A 2 -0.21 -9.47 14.53
C LEU A 2 -0.15 -7.97 14.21
N LEU A 3 -1.02 -7.19 14.85
CA LEU A 3 -0.89 -5.75 14.98
C LEU A 3 -0.30 -5.48 16.38
N PHE A 4 0.94 -5.01 16.41
CA PHE A 4 1.55 -4.56 17.66
C PHE A 4 1.19 -3.09 17.88
N SER A 5 0.58 -2.79 19.01
CA SER A 5 0.15 -1.42 19.34
C SER A 5 0.79 -0.97 20.65
N ASN A 6 1.84 -0.19 20.53
CA ASN A 6 2.46 0.52 21.67
C ASN A 6 2.06 2.00 21.73
N GLN A 7 1.10 2.43 20.89
CA GLN A 7 0.66 3.83 20.80
C GLN A 7 -0.87 3.94 20.89
N ASN A 8 -1.35 5.11 21.29
CA ASN A 8 -2.78 5.43 21.33
C ASN A 8 -3.35 5.55 19.91
N ILE A 9 -3.67 4.42 19.32
CA ILE A 9 -4.47 4.37 18.08
C ILE A 9 -5.93 4.57 18.48
N GLY A 10 -6.63 5.44 17.78
CA GLY A 10 -8.06 5.64 18.04
C GLY A 10 -8.84 4.32 17.97
N PRO A 11 -9.77 4.06 18.91
CA PRO A 11 -10.46 2.78 19.02
C PRO A 11 -11.17 2.34 17.74
N SER A 12 -11.75 3.29 16.99
CA SER A 12 -12.45 3.01 15.73
C SER A 12 -11.50 2.52 14.64
N LEU A 13 -10.31 3.10 14.53
CA LEU A 13 -9.31 2.67 13.55
C LEU A 13 -8.76 1.28 13.91
N LYS A 14 -8.47 1.04 15.21
CA LYS A 14 -8.05 -0.25 15.72
C LYS A 14 -9.07 -1.33 15.38
N LYS A 15 -10.36 -1.08 15.62
CA LYS A 15 -11.46 -1.98 15.30
C LYS A 15 -11.56 -2.26 13.80
N SER A 16 -11.56 -1.22 12.96
CA SER A 16 -11.62 -1.38 11.50
C SER A 16 -10.52 -2.28 10.96
N PHE A 17 -9.28 -2.09 11.43
CA PHE A 17 -8.16 -2.92 10.99
C PHE A 17 -8.29 -4.37 11.41
N THR A 18 -8.63 -4.62 12.68
CA THR A 18 -8.73 -5.99 13.20
C THR A 18 -9.85 -6.77 12.53
N GLU A 19 -10.99 -6.13 12.29
CA GLU A 19 -12.13 -6.76 11.62
C GLU A 19 -11.88 -7.00 10.12
N THR A 20 -11.38 -5.97 9.41
CA THR A 20 -11.17 -6.05 7.95
C THR A 20 -10.09 -7.07 7.57
N PHE A 21 -9.01 -7.16 8.36
CA PHE A 21 -7.84 -7.97 8.01
C PHE A 21 -7.62 -9.16 8.94
N SER A 22 -8.55 -9.44 9.85
CA SER A 22 -8.44 -10.53 10.83
C SER A 22 -7.12 -10.49 11.61
N LEU A 23 -6.70 -9.29 12.03
CA LEU A 23 -5.46 -9.07 12.77
C LEU A 23 -5.69 -9.30 14.26
N LYS A 24 -4.72 -9.96 14.92
CA LYS A 24 -4.66 -10.04 16.38
C LYS A 24 -3.84 -8.89 16.93
N ILE A 25 -4.32 -8.27 18.00
CA ILE A 25 -3.59 -7.21 18.69
C ILE A 25 -2.68 -7.82 19.73
N SER A 26 -1.44 -7.35 19.79
CA SER A 26 -0.50 -7.63 20.86
C SER A 26 -0.03 -6.31 21.47
N GLU A 27 -0.11 -6.21 22.78
CA GLU A 27 0.33 -5.03 23.55
C GLU A 27 1.62 -5.31 24.34
N ASP A 28 1.94 -6.58 24.57
CA ASP A 28 2.97 -6.95 25.53
C ASP A 28 4.37 -7.17 24.95
N LYS A 29 4.49 -7.72 23.75
CA LYS A 29 5.81 -8.03 23.17
C LYS A 29 5.81 -7.94 21.65
N VAL A 30 6.87 -7.32 21.13
CA VAL A 30 7.18 -7.34 19.71
C VAL A 30 7.47 -8.78 19.28
N PRO A 31 6.80 -9.31 18.24
CA PRO A 31 7.10 -10.63 17.71
C PRO A 31 8.55 -10.71 17.21
N ARG A 32 9.31 -11.74 17.64
CA ARG A 32 10.72 -11.86 17.24
C ARG A 32 10.92 -12.49 15.86
N ASN A 33 10.07 -13.44 15.48
CA ASN A 33 10.30 -14.31 14.31
C ASN A 33 9.14 -14.29 13.31
N SER A 34 8.30 -13.26 13.33
CA SER A 34 7.18 -13.13 12.37
C SER A 34 6.95 -11.68 12.01
N PRO A 35 6.48 -11.41 10.78
CA PRO A 35 6.07 -10.08 10.39
C PRO A 35 4.95 -9.55 11.29
N TYR A 36 5.01 -8.26 11.57
CA TYR A 36 3.98 -7.57 12.36
C TYR A 36 3.78 -6.14 11.87
N PHE A 37 2.64 -5.57 12.18
CA PHE A 37 2.34 -4.17 11.89
C PHE A 37 2.49 -3.29 13.13
N THR A 38 2.85 -2.04 12.91
CA THR A 38 2.74 -0.96 13.90
C THR A 38 2.14 0.29 13.27
N PHE A 39 1.56 1.12 14.12
CA PHE A 39 1.27 2.50 13.74
C PHE A 39 2.38 3.42 14.25
N ASN A 40 2.82 4.35 13.39
CA ASN A 40 3.66 5.47 13.75
C ASN A 40 2.84 6.74 13.47
N GLY A 41 2.27 7.33 14.52
CA GLY A 41 1.20 8.31 14.36
C GLY A 41 -0.04 7.66 13.73
N ASP A 42 -0.49 8.19 12.60
CA ASP A 42 -1.62 7.67 11.83
C ASP A 42 -1.23 6.72 10.69
N LYS A 43 0.07 6.47 10.50
CA LYS A 43 0.64 5.70 9.40
C LYS A 43 0.97 4.28 9.79
N LEU A 44 0.41 3.31 9.04
CA LEU A 44 0.70 1.89 9.22
C LEU A 44 2.05 1.52 8.61
N SER A 45 2.80 0.70 9.33
CA SER A 45 4.09 0.17 8.90
C SER A 45 4.16 -1.34 9.14
N LEU A 46 4.70 -2.08 8.17
CA LEU A 46 4.99 -3.50 8.27
C LEU A 46 6.46 -3.70 8.63
N HIS A 47 6.72 -4.43 9.68
CA HIS A 47 8.04 -4.87 10.09
C HIS A 47 8.26 -6.31 9.63
N LEU A 48 9.30 -6.50 8.84
CA LEU A 48 9.80 -7.80 8.44
C LEU A 48 10.96 -8.12 9.37
N ASN A 49 10.70 -8.86 10.44
CA ASN A 49 11.81 -9.36 11.27
C ASN A 49 12.66 -10.29 10.41
N ASN A 50 13.98 -10.19 10.53
CA ASN A 50 14.89 -11.11 9.86
C ASN A 50 14.56 -12.53 10.31
N ILE A 51 13.89 -13.27 9.44
CA ILE A 51 13.78 -14.73 9.53
C ILE A 51 15.14 -15.26 9.07
N MET A 52 16.17 -14.93 9.82
CA MET A 52 17.45 -15.55 9.64
C MET A 52 17.42 -16.86 10.41
N ASP A 53 17.64 -17.90 9.64
CA ASP A 53 17.79 -19.28 10.03
C ASP A 53 18.55 -19.43 11.35
N SER A 54 17.90 -20.05 12.32
CA SER A 54 18.46 -20.34 13.65
C SER A 54 19.49 -21.47 13.64
N SER A 55 20.01 -21.86 12.47
CA SER A 55 20.86 -23.04 12.30
C SER A 55 22.37 -22.76 12.25
N GLU A 56 22.81 -21.51 12.27
CA GLU A 56 24.25 -21.22 12.34
C GLU A 56 24.53 -20.13 13.39
N GLU A 57 25.23 -20.52 14.45
CA GLU A 57 25.96 -19.66 15.40
C GLU A 57 27.08 -18.89 14.68
N LYS A 58 26.73 -18.08 13.71
CA LYS A 58 27.68 -17.12 13.12
C LYS A 58 27.42 -15.74 13.67
N LYS A 59 28.51 -15.10 14.12
CA LYS A 59 28.63 -13.75 14.66
C LYS A 59 27.62 -12.78 14.02
N PRO A 60 26.97 -11.90 14.80
CA PRO A 60 25.99 -10.96 14.29
C PRO A 60 26.63 -10.14 13.14
N SER A 61 26.25 -10.45 11.92
CA SER A 61 26.58 -9.61 10.79
C SER A 61 25.92 -8.25 11.06
N LYS A 62 26.69 -7.17 10.94
CA LYS A 62 26.24 -5.78 11.09
C LYS A 62 25.30 -5.35 9.94
N MET A 63 24.40 -6.21 9.49
CA MET A 63 23.35 -5.79 8.56
C MET A 63 22.30 -5.00 9.35
N PRO A 64 22.06 -3.74 8.99
CA PRO A 64 20.99 -2.97 9.61
C PRO A 64 19.67 -3.70 9.39
N SER A 65 18.82 -3.75 10.43
CA SER A 65 17.46 -4.25 10.30
C SER A 65 16.76 -3.56 9.14
N PRO A 66 16.03 -4.29 8.26
CA PRO A 66 15.34 -3.67 7.16
C PRO A 66 14.37 -2.60 7.68
N SER A 67 14.38 -1.43 7.04
CA SER A 67 13.45 -0.36 7.41
C SER A 67 12.01 -0.83 7.28
N PRO A 68 11.11 -0.40 8.19
CA PRO A 68 9.70 -0.74 8.09
C PRO A 68 9.10 -0.31 6.75
N LEU A 69 8.31 -1.21 6.13
CA LEU A 69 7.62 -0.91 4.89
C LEU A 69 6.32 -0.16 5.18
N SER A 70 6.12 0.96 4.51
CA SER A 70 4.86 1.71 4.54
C SER A 70 4.57 2.31 3.16
N PHE A 71 3.29 2.57 2.87
CA PHE A 71 2.89 3.22 1.62
C PHE A 71 2.42 4.65 1.87
N ASP A 72 2.67 5.53 0.90
CA ASP A 72 2.24 6.91 0.95
C ASP A 72 1.64 7.33 -0.40
N PHE A 73 0.31 7.34 -0.47
CA PHE A 73 -0.41 7.71 -1.68
C PHE A 73 -0.43 9.22 -1.90
N ILE A 74 -0.36 10.02 -0.83
CA ILE A 74 -0.30 11.48 -0.94
C ILE A 74 0.97 11.88 -1.67
N ASP A 75 2.12 11.42 -1.18
CA ASP A 75 3.42 11.69 -1.80
C ASP A 75 3.50 11.07 -3.22
N THR A 76 3.02 9.83 -3.39
CA THR A 76 3.00 9.19 -4.71
C THR A 76 2.14 9.97 -5.71
N CYS A 77 0.96 10.43 -5.33
CA CYS A 77 0.09 11.24 -6.18
C CYS A 77 0.71 12.59 -6.55
N LYS A 78 1.42 13.24 -5.62
CA LYS A 78 2.13 14.50 -5.88
C LYS A 78 3.28 14.32 -6.90
N ARG A 79 3.93 13.17 -6.92
CA ARG A 79 5.00 12.84 -7.88
C ARG A 79 4.49 12.44 -9.26
N ILE A 80 3.28 11.89 -9.36
CA ILE A 80 2.67 11.55 -10.65
C ILE A 80 2.23 12.84 -11.33
N LYS A 81 3.01 13.30 -12.30
CA LYS A 81 2.64 14.45 -13.13
C LYS A 81 1.71 13.96 -14.25
N PRO A 82 0.51 14.53 -14.39
CA PRO A 82 -0.31 14.27 -15.57
C PRO A 82 0.46 14.78 -16.79
N GLY A 83 0.91 13.86 -17.62
CA GLY A 83 1.61 14.23 -18.85
C GLY A 83 0.72 15.05 -19.78
N PRO A 84 1.26 15.98 -20.61
CA PRO A 84 0.51 16.68 -21.64
C PRO A 84 -0.26 15.67 -22.50
N LYS A 85 -1.46 16.05 -22.98
CA LYS A 85 -2.33 15.15 -23.79
C LYS A 85 -1.57 14.45 -24.92
N ASN A 86 -0.56 15.10 -25.50
CA ASN A 86 0.27 14.54 -26.58
C ASN A 86 1.31 13.51 -26.09
N GLN A 87 1.73 13.54 -24.82
CA GLN A 87 2.65 12.55 -24.24
C GLN A 87 1.93 11.31 -23.72
N ARG A 88 0.62 11.40 -23.41
CA ARG A 88 -0.18 10.22 -23.04
C ARG A 88 -0.11 9.11 -24.09
N LYS A 89 -0.04 9.46 -25.37
CA LYS A 89 0.10 8.51 -26.49
C LYS A 89 1.47 7.81 -26.52
N LYS A 90 2.47 8.32 -25.83
CA LYS A 90 3.83 7.76 -25.80
C LYS A 90 4.09 6.92 -24.56
N ASP A 91 3.25 7.04 -23.54
CA ASP A 91 3.42 6.28 -22.30
C ASP A 91 3.16 4.78 -22.54
N PRO A 92 4.10 3.89 -22.16
CA PRO A 92 3.99 2.45 -22.40
C PRO A 92 2.76 1.81 -21.75
N LEU A 93 2.43 2.22 -20.51
CA LEU A 93 1.28 1.68 -19.78
C LEU A 93 -0.03 2.07 -20.46
N LEU A 94 -0.17 3.34 -20.88
CA LEU A 94 -1.36 3.79 -21.59
C LEU A 94 -1.47 3.19 -22.99
N LYS A 95 -0.35 2.92 -23.65
CA LYS A 95 -0.35 2.20 -24.93
C LYS A 95 -0.83 0.77 -24.79
N ALA A 96 -0.39 0.09 -23.73
CA ALA A 96 -0.75 -1.30 -23.46
C ALA A 96 -2.27 -1.47 -23.25
N LEU A 97 -2.96 -0.46 -22.79
CA LEU A 97 -4.42 -0.51 -22.59
C LEU A 97 -5.22 -0.61 -23.90
N THR A 98 -4.59 -0.39 -25.05
CA THR A 98 -5.25 -0.46 -26.41
C THR A 98 -6.64 0.19 -26.40
N ILE A 99 -6.74 1.39 -25.82
CA ILE A 99 -8.02 2.07 -25.68
C ILE A 99 -8.48 2.54 -27.08
N LYS A 100 -9.29 1.73 -27.74
CA LYS A 100 -10.04 2.17 -28.90
C LYS A 100 -11.08 3.16 -28.41
N LYS A 101 -11.00 4.40 -28.88
CA LYS A 101 -12.08 5.38 -28.73
C LYS A 101 -13.26 4.95 -29.61
N ASN A 102 -14.06 4.03 -29.14
CA ASN A 102 -15.42 3.91 -29.66
C ASN A 102 -16.23 5.00 -28.95
N ASN A 103 -16.79 5.93 -29.69
CA ASN A 103 -17.50 7.10 -29.16
C ASN A 103 -18.75 6.75 -28.34
N ASP A 104 -19.18 5.48 -28.33
CA ASP A 104 -20.40 5.00 -27.68
C ASP A 104 -20.15 4.17 -26.40
N GLU A 105 -18.89 3.91 -26.02
CA GLU A 105 -18.58 3.18 -24.82
C GLU A 105 -18.34 4.15 -23.65
N GLY A 106 -19.00 3.88 -22.53
CA GLY A 106 -18.89 4.65 -21.29
C GLY A 106 -17.45 4.81 -20.77
N PRO A 107 -17.24 5.41 -19.59
CA PRO A 107 -15.90 5.70 -19.09
C PRO A 107 -15.08 4.43 -18.96
N ILE A 108 -13.81 4.51 -19.40
CA ILE A 108 -12.85 3.41 -19.32
C ILE A 108 -12.75 2.92 -17.89
N ARG A 109 -12.85 1.60 -17.74
CA ARG A 109 -12.68 0.90 -16.46
C ARG A 109 -11.50 -0.03 -16.57
N LEU A 110 -10.60 0.04 -15.59
CA LEU A 110 -9.41 -0.81 -15.49
C LEU A 110 -9.53 -1.70 -14.25
N ILE A 111 -9.13 -2.94 -14.38
CA ILE A 111 -8.90 -3.83 -13.25
C ILE A 111 -7.40 -4.09 -13.14
N ASP A 112 -6.82 -3.65 -12.03
CA ASP A 112 -5.47 -3.99 -11.64
C ASP A 112 -5.54 -5.20 -10.71
N ALA A 113 -5.26 -6.37 -11.25
CA ALA A 113 -5.37 -7.65 -10.53
C ALA A 113 -4.18 -7.92 -9.58
N THR A 114 -3.13 -7.10 -9.65
CA THR A 114 -1.86 -7.27 -8.90
C THR A 114 -1.34 -5.93 -8.41
N CYS A 115 -2.13 -5.26 -7.60
CA CYS A 115 -1.92 -3.86 -7.21
C CYS A 115 -0.52 -3.57 -6.61
N GLY A 116 0.05 -4.52 -5.86
CA GLY A 116 1.38 -4.38 -5.28
C GLY A 116 1.52 -3.13 -4.40
N THR A 117 2.30 -2.14 -4.82
CA THR A 117 2.44 -0.87 -4.10
C THR A 117 1.39 0.18 -4.48
N GLY A 118 0.50 -0.11 -5.41
CA GLY A 118 -0.54 0.79 -5.90
C GLY A 118 -0.09 1.86 -6.87
N LYS A 119 1.18 1.89 -7.28
CA LYS A 119 1.73 2.97 -8.14
C LYS A 119 1.05 3.04 -9.51
N ASP A 120 0.87 1.90 -10.16
CA ASP A 120 0.26 1.83 -11.49
C ASP A 120 -1.23 2.16 -11.42
N SER A 121 -1.93 1.64 -10.41
CA SER A 121 -3.32 2.01 -10.14
C SER A 121 -3.48 3.51 -9.94
N LEU A 122 -2.63 4.14 -9.11
CA LEU A 122 -2.64 5.59 -8.89
C LEU A 122 -2.31 6.37 -10.16
N PHE A 123 -1.38 5.87 -10.98
CA PHE A 123 -1.08 6.47 -12.28
C PHE A 123 -2.32 6.51 -13.17
N PHE A 124 -3.03 5.40 -13.31
CA PHE A 124 -4.26 5.34 -14.11
C PHE A 124 -5.37 6.23 -13.57
N ILE A 125 -5.57 6.26 -12.25
CA ILE A 125 -6.53 7.17 -11.59
C ILE A 125 -6.21 8.62 -11.92
N LYS A 126 -4.94 9.03 -11.85
CA LYS A 126 -4.49 10.38 -12.22
C LYS A 126 -4.67 10.70 -13.72
N GLN A 127 -4.78 9.68 -14.58
CA GLN A 127 -5.15 9.84 -15.98
C GLN A 127 -6.68 9.91 -16.21
N GLY A 128 -7.48 9.85 -15.13
CA GLY A 128 -8.94 9.88 -15.22
C GLY A 128 -9.57 8.52 -15.56
N ILE A 129 -8.82 7.42 -15.40
CA ILE A 129 -9.30 6.06 -15.65
C ILE A 129 -9.86 5.49 -14.35
N LYS A 130 -11.12 5.04 -14.36
CA LYS A 130 -11.71 4.34 -13.21
C LYS A 130 -10.98 3.02 -13.00
N THR A 131 -10.26 2.90 -11.89
CA THR A 131 -9.43 1.75 -11.58
C THR A 131 -9.96 1.01 -10.36
N LEU A 132 -10.15 -0.30 -10.51
CA LEU A 132 -10.44 -1.22 -9.42
C LEU A 132 -9.18 -2.07 -9.20
N ALA A 133 -8.60 -1.95 -8.01
CA ALA A 133 -7.34 -2.59 -7.68
C ALA A 133 -7.55 -3.73 -6.69
N TYR A 134 -6.94 -4.88 -6.97
CA TYR A 134 -6.93 -6.06 -6.11
C TYR A 134 -5.53 -6.37 -5.62
N GLU A 135 -5.43 -6.75 -4.36
CA GLU A 135 -4.20 -7.22 -3.74
C GLU A 135 -4.50 -8.46 -2.88
N ARG A 136 -3.82 -9.57 -3.17
CA ARG A 136 -4.02 -10.83 -2.44
C ARG A 136 -3.09 -10.99 -1.23
N SER A 137 -1.99 -10.22 -1.19
CA SER A 137 -1.02 -10.33 -0.10
C SER A 137 -1.61 -9.83 1.21
N PRO A 138 -1.69 -10.67 2.24
CA PRO A 138 -2.18 -10.24 3.55
C PRO A 138 -1.24 -9.24 4.24
N TYR A 139 -0.05 -9.04 3.69
CA TYR A 139 0.92 -8.05 4.17
C TYR A 139 0.77 -6.70 3.47
N LEU A 140 0.48 -6.70 2.17
CA LEU A 140 0.38 -5.46 1.39
C LEU A 140 -1.02 -4.84 1.46
N ALA A 141 -2.07 -5.65 1.50
CA ALA A 141 -3.44 -5.15 1.51
C ALA A 141 -3.73 -4.19 2.69
N PRO A 142 -3.30 -4.44 3.94
CA PRO A 142 -3.45 -3.48 5.03
C PRO A 142 -2.71 -2.16 4.80
N LEU A 143 -1.50 -2.20 4.21
CA LEU A 143 -0.73 -0.99 3.89
C LEU A 143 -1.40 -0.15 2.80
N LEU A 144 -1.95 -0.79 1.77
CA LEU A 144 -2.72 -0.13 0.71
C LEU A 144 -3.98 0.53 1.26
N TRP A 145 -4.71 -0.19 2.10
CA TRP A 145 -5.91 0.32 2.74
C TRP A 145 -5.61 1.55 3.59
N ASP A 146 -4.54 1.50 4.40
CA ASP A 146 -4.11 2.64 5.21
C ASP A 146 -3.68 3.83 4.36
N ALA A 147 -2.88 3.60 3.31
CA ALA A 147 -2.46 4.64 2.40
C ALA A 147 -3.65 5.31 1.69
N LYS A 148 -4.66 4.51 1.27
CA LYS A 148 -5.91 5.01 0.71
C LYS A 148 -6.69 5.84 1.73
N ARG A 149 -6.86 5.33 2.97
CA ARG A 149 -7.56 6.04 4.05
C ARG A 149 -6.96 7.42 4.29
N ARG A 150 -5.64 7.50 4.41
CA ARG A 150 -4.93 8.78 4.62
C ARG A 150 -5.07 9.71 3.41
N ALA A 151 -4.93 9.19 2.19
CA ALA A 151 -5.10 9.99 0.98
C ALA A 151 -6.54 10.51 0.81
N SER A 152 -7.55 9.74 1.20
CA SER A 152 -8.96 10.19 1.16
C SER A 152 -9.30 11.25 2.21
N ALA A 153 -8.47 11.39 3.25
CA ALA A 153 -8.60 12.44 4.25
C ALA A 153 -7.77 13.70 3.92
N ASP A 154 -6.95 13.64 2.87
CA ASP A 154 -6.14 14.77 2.43
C ASP A 154 -7.00 15.79 1.64
N PRO A 155 -7.02 17.08 2.04
CA PRO A 155 -7.86 18.08 1.37
C PRO A 155 -7.55 18.33 -0.11
N GLU A 156 -6.34 18.00 -0.56
CA GLU A 156 -5.91 18.19 -1.95
C GLU A 156 -6.22 16.98 -2.84
N LEU A 157 -6.51 15.82 -2.25
CA LEU A 157 -6.68 14.55 -2.98
C LEU A 157 -8.07 13.93 -2.78
N GLY A 158 -8.76 14.25 -1.68
CA GLY A 158 -10.08 13.73 -1.29
C GLY A 158 -11.26 14.34 -2.04
#